data_3f071af48ed19df642c9a51c6932ba00
#
_entry.id   3f071af48ed19df642c9a51c6932ba00
#
_cell.length_a   1.000
_cell.length_b   1.000
_cell.length_c   1.000
_cell.angle_alpha   90.00
_cell.angle_beta   90.00
_cell.angle_gamma   90.00
#
_symmetry.space_group_name_H-M   'P 1'
#
loop_
_entity.id
_entity.type
_entity.pdbx_description
1 polymer ?
#
loop_
_entity_poly.entity_id
_entity_poly.type
_entity_poly.pdbx_seq_one_letter_code
_entity_poly.pdbx_strand_id
1 'polypeptide(L)'
;FVPYLEGERTPPLPDARGQLDGLTLANMTPANIARATIEGVLWSLAYGVEVLREQTGEISSITLTGGASQSEAVRKIATAVFGLPIVVTDTFESVAVGSARQAAWALTGTLPDWPVPVISTHEPTEADQRAAAEIMERYRSVLATHFGV
;
A
#
# COMPACT_ATOMS: atom_id res chain seq x y z
N PHE A 1 -1.42 5.71 -12.36
CA PHE A 1 -1.56 4.33 -12.83
C PHE A 1 -2.52 3.56 -11.93
N VAL A 2 -3.52 2.89 -12.52
CA VAL A 2 -4.41 1.96 -11.83
C VAL A 2 -3.93 0.55 -12.14
N PRO A 3 -3.49 -0.25 -11.14
CA PRO A 3 -2.78 -1.51 -11.37
C PRO A 3 -3.70 -2.73 -11.50
N TYR A 4 -4.94 -2.57 -11.94
CA TYR A 4 -5.95 -3.65 -12.02
C TYR A 4 -5.73 -4.53 -13.26
N LEU A 5 -4.53 -5.12 -13.37
CA LEU A 5 -4.08 -5.83 -14.59
C LEU A 5 -4.91 -7.09 -14.91
N GLU A 6 -5.39 -7.79 -13.91
CA GLU A 6 -6.21 -9.00 -14.01
C GLU A 6 -7.47 -8.90 -13.12
N GLY A 7 -8.07 -7.72 -13.12
CA GLY A 7 -9.16 -7.39 -12.23
C GLY A 7 -8.72 -6.92 -10.86
N GLU A 8 -9.68 -6.52 -10.04
CA GLU A 8 -9.47 -6.08 -8.66
C GLU A 8 -10.58 -6.63 -7.76
N ARG A 9 -10.23 -6.87 -6.50
CA ARG A 9 -11.16 -7.34 -5.49
C ARG A 9 -11.74 -6.20 -4.65
N THR A 10 -10.95 -5.17 -4.42
CA THR A 10 -11.32 -4.01 -3.62
C THR A 10 -10.94 -2.71 -4.34
N PRO A 11 -11.88 -2.08 -5.05
CA PRO A 11 -13.30 -2.41 -5.26
C PRO A 11 -13.54 -3.69 -6.08
N PRO A 12 -14.73 -4.29 -6.06
CA PRO A 12 -15.02 -5.55 -6.76
C PRO A 12 -15.18 -5.35 -8.27
N LEU A 13 -14.09 -5.35 -8.98
CA LEU A 13 -13.95 -5.09 -10.42
C LEU A 13 -13.24 -6.26 -11.13
N PRO A 14 -13.89 -7.43 -11.28
CA PRO A 14 -13.24 -8.64 -11.78
C PRO A 14 -12.73 -8.52 -13.23
N ASP A 15 -13.36 -7.66 -14.03
CA ASP A 15 -13.03 -7.45 -15.44
C ASP A 15 -12.18 -6.19 -15.70
N ALA A 16 -11.77 -5.47 -14.66
CA ALA A 16 -10.93 -4.29 -14.80
C ALA A 16 -9.59 -4.61 -15.48
N ARG A 17 -9.04 -3.61 -16.14
CA ARG A 17 -7.69 -3.68 -16.74
C ARG A 17 -6.87 -2.48 -16.26
N GLY A 18 -5.57 -2.69 -16.18
CA GLY A 18 -4.64 -1.64 -15.78
C GLY A 18 -4.72 -0.43 -16.70
N GLN A 19 -4.56 0.76 -16.11
CA GLN A 19 -4.75 2.03 -16.82
C GLN A 19 -3.72 3.06 -16.42
N LEU A 20 -3.21 3.80 -17.40
CA LEU A 20 -2.32 4.93 -17.18
C LEU A 20 -3.01 6.20 -17.66
N ASP A 21 -3.35 7.07 -16.74
CA ASP A 21 -4.11 8.29 -17.00
C ASP A 21 -3.22 9.54 -16.94
N GLY A 22 -3.65 10.62 -17.63
CA GLY A 22 -3.01 11.93 -17.58
C GLY A 22 -1.67 12.02 -18.32
N LEU A 23 -1.38 11.13 -19.28
CA LEU A 23 -0.16 11.20 -20.08
C LEU A 23 -0.15 12.40 -21.03
N THR A 24 1.01 13.04 -21.09
CA THR A 24 1.36 14.11 -22.05
C THR A 24 2.75 13.84 -22.62
N LEU A 25 3.11 14.53 -23.69
CA LEU A 25 4.47 14.46 -24.23
C LEU A 25 5.53 14.91 -23.21
N ALA A 26 5.16 15.83 -22.33
CA ALA A 26 6.09 16.36 -21.33
C ALA A 26 6.35 15.42 -20.15
N ASN A 27 5.36 14.60 -19.76
CA ASN A 27 5.48 13.72 -18.59
C ASN A 27 5.73 12.24 -18.93
N MET A 28 5.61 11.83 -20.18
CA MET A 28 5.83 10.45 -20.61
C MET A 28 7.35 10.12 -20.68
N THR A 29 7.96 10.04 -19.50
CA THR A 29 9.37 9.66 -19.33
C THR A 29 9.49 8.33 -18.60
N PRO A 30 10.56 7.54 -18.80
CA PRO A 30 10.75 6.29 -18.06
C PRO A 30 10.70 6.47 -16.54
N ALA A 31 11.26 7.56 -16.02
CA ALA A 31 11.27 7.84 -14.58
C ALA A 31 9.84 8.09 -14.04
N ASN A 32 9.03 8.88 -14.76
CA ASN A 32 7.66 9.15 -14.36
C ASN A 32 6.79 7.90 -14.46
N ILE A 33 6.97 7.08 -15.48
CA ILE A 33 6.24 5.81 -15.63
C ILE A 33 6.61 4.85 -14.48
N ALA A 34 7.90 4.70 -14.16
CA ALA A 34 8.34 3.86 -13.05
C ALA A 34 7.77 4.35 -11.72
N ARG A 35 7.81 5.66 -11.45
CA ARG A 35 7.22 6.26 -10.26
C ARG A 35 5.70 6.04 -10.20
N ALA A 36 4.99 6.32 -11.28
CA ALA A 36 3.53 6.13 -11.36
C ALA A 36 3.13 4.67 -11.11
N THR A 37 3.95 3.71 -11.55
CA THR A 37 3.70 2.28 -11.30
C THR A 37 3.79 1.95 -9.81
N ILE A 38 4.82 2.42 -9.11
CA ILE A 38 4.97 2.22 -7.66
C ILE A 38 3.84 2.93 -6.91
N GLU A 39 3.59 4.19 -7.24
CA GLU A 39 2.50 4.97 -6.64
C GLU A 39 1.14 4.29 -6.84
N GLY A 40 0.84 3.81 -8.04
CA GLY A 40 -0.44 3.15 -8.34
C GLY A 40 -0.70 1.93 -7.48
N VAL A 41 0.30 1.06 -7.28
CA VAL A 41 0.18 -0.09 -6.39
C VAL A 41 -0.06 0.36 -4.94
N LEU A 42 0.67 1.36 -4.47
CA LEU A 42 0.51 1.87 -3.11
C LEU A 42 -0.84 2.58 -2.92
N TRP A 43 -1.33 3.31 -3.93
CA TRP A 43 -2.67 3.95 -3.89
C TRP A 43 -3.80 2.92 -3.85
N SER A 44 -3.67 1.81 -4.58
CA SER A 44 -4.62 0.70 -4.47
C SER A 44 -4.69 0.16 -3.04
N LEU A 45 -3.55 -0.01 -2.38
CA LEU A 45 -3.49 -0.41 -0.98
C LEU A 45 -4.04 0.67 -0.03
N ALA A 46 -3.73 1.94 -0.29
CA ALA A 46 -4.24 3.06 0.52
C ALA A 46 -5.77 3.17 0.45
N TYR A 47 -6.37 2.91 -0.71
CA TYR A 47 -7.82 2.81 -0.84
C TYR A 47 -8.40 1.71 0.08
N GLY A 48 -7.75 0.54 0.12
CA GLY A 48 -8.13 -0.54 1.06
C GLY A 48 -7.97 -0.13 2.53
N VAL A 49 -6.94 0.64 2.87
CA VAL A 49 -6.75 1.20 4.21
C VAL A 49 -7.89 2.15 4.60
N GLU A 50 -8.40 2.96 3.68
CA GLU A 50 -9.55 3.82 3.95
C GLU A 50 -10.83 3.04 4.22
N VAL A 51 -11.09 2.00 3.43
CA VAL A 51 -12.23 1.09 3.69
C VAL A 51 -12.11 0.43 5.07
N LEU A 52 -10.91 0.04 5.48
CA LEU A 52 -10.67 -0.49 6.82
C LEU A 52 -10.91 0.56 7.90
N ARG A 53 -10.46 1.80 7.68
CA ARG A 53 -10.62 2.91 8.63
C ARG A 53 -12.09 3.20 8.95
N GLU A 54 -12.98 3.07 7.97
CA GLU A 54 -14.43 3.20 8.17
C GLU A 54 -15.00 2.13 9.11
N GLN A 55 -14.37 0.95 9.16
CA GLN A 55 -14.82 -0.20 9.96
C GLN A 55 -14.17 -0.27 11.34
N THR A 56 -12.89 0.08 11.43
CA THR A 56 -12.06 -0.14 12.62
C THR A 56 -11.72 1.15 13.37
N GLY A 57 -12.01 2.32 12.80
CA GLY A 57 -11.62 3.61 13.33
C GLY A 57 -10.22 4.04 12.87
N GLU A 58 -9.55 4.83 13.71
CA GLU A 58 -8.28 5.46 13.36
C GLU A 58 -7.14 4.43 13.20
N ILE A 59 -6.37 4.58 12.13
CA ILE A 59 -5.16 3.81 11.86
C ILE A 59 -3.96 4.74 12.09
N SER A 60 -3.07 4.36 13.00
CA SER A 60 -1.95 5.20 13.44
C SER A 60 -0.65 4.97 12.66
N SER A 61 -0.49 3.83 12.01
CA SER A 61 0.73 3.50 11.23
C SER A 61 0.47 2.38 10.23
N ILE A 62 1.35 2.28 9.23
CA ILE A 62 1.36 1.21 8.23
C ILE A 62 2.65 0.40 8.38
N THR A 63 2.52 -0.91 8.52
CA THR A 63 3.69 -1.82 8.50
C THR A 63 3.91 -2.37 7.09
N LEU A 64 5.07 -2.07 6.52
CA LEU A 64 5.49 -2.67 5.25
C LEU A 64 6.26 -3.96 5.49
N THR A 65 5.82 -5.03 4.83
CA THR A 65 6.46 -6.35 4.86
C THR A 65 6.66 -6.88 3.45
N GLY A 66 7.44 -7.94 3.30
CA GLY A 66 7.69 -8.58 2.01
C GLY A 66 8.81 -7.93 1.20
N GLY A 67 9.10 -8.47 0.02
CA GLY A 67 10.24 -8.06 -0.80
C GLY A 67 10.25 -6.59 -1.22
N ALA A 68 9.07 -6.02 -1.51
CA ALA A 68 8.95 -4.61 -1.91
C ALA A 68 9.37 -3.63 -0.80
N SER A 69 9.22 -4.01 0.48
CA SER A 69 9.65 -3.18 1.61
C SER A 69 11.17 -2.96 1.68
N GLN A 70 11.96 -3.75 0.95
CA GLN A 70 13.41 -3.59 0.85
C GLN A 70 13.81 -2.42 -0.04
N SER A 71 12.92 -1.96 -0.93
CA SER A 71 13.19 -0.83 -1.82
C SER A 71 13.08 0.50 -1.08
N GLU A 72 14.15 1.29 -1.08
CA GLU A 72 14.16 2.65 -0.53
C GLU A 72 13.14 3.54 -1.24
N ALA A 73 12.97 3.38 -2.56
CA ALA A 73 11.99 4.12 -3.34
C ALA A 73 10.56 3.81 -2.88
N VAL A 74 10.24 2.52 -2.63
CA VAL A 74 8.92 2.12 -2.11
C VAL A 74 8.67 2.74 -0.73
N ARG A 75 9.64 2.68 0.18
CA ARG A 75 9.51 3.28 1.52
C ARG A 75 9.24 4.77 1.49
N LYS A 76 10.01 5.51 0.67
CA LYS A 76 9.84 6.96 0.49
C LYS A 76 8.49 7.32 -0.12
N ILE A 77 8.08 6.60 -1.16
CA ILE A 77 6.79 6.84 -1.82
C ILE A 77 5.63 6.47 -0.90
N ALA A 78 5.75 5.37 -0.14
CA ALA A 78 4.72 4.93 0.80
C ALA A 78 4.41 6.01 1.85
N THR A 79 5.45 6.69 2.39
CA THR A 79 5.25 7.78 3.36
C THR A 79 4.36 8.89 2.78
N ALA A 80 4.62 9.29 1.53
CA ALA A 80 3.82 10.30 0.84
C ALA A 80 2.42 9.80 0.43
N VAL A 81 2.27 8.50 0.12
CA VAL A 81 0.99 7.93 -0.31
C VAL A 81 0.04 7.74 0.89
N PHE A 82 0.52 7.16 1.97
CA PHE A 82 -0.34 6.89 3.13
C PHE A 82 -0.52 8.10 4.05
N GLY A 83 0.40 9.06 4.04
CA GLY A 83 0.38 10.19 4.97
C GLY A 83 0.47 9.78 6.45
N LEU A 84 0.94 8.56 6.70
CA LEU A 84 1.06 7.92 8.00
C LEU A 84 2.48 7.43 8.24
N PRO A 85 2.91 7.23 9.51
CA PRO A 85 4.16 6.56 9.82
C PRO A 85 4.27 5.19 9.14
N ILE A 86 5.39 4.96 8.47
CA ILE A 86 5.69 3.69 7.79
C ILE A 86 6.71 2.93 8.63
N VAL A 87 6.30 1.79 9.17
CA VAL A 87 7.15 0.88 9.93
C VAL A 87 7.66 -0.22 9.00
N VAL A 88 8.97 -0.44 8.98
CA VAL A 88 9.61 -1.52 8.21
C VAL A 88 10.16 -2.56 9.17
N THR A 89 9.78 -3.82 8.98
CA THR A 89 10.20 -4.93 9.82
C THR A 89 11.22 -5.83 9.12
N ASP A 90 11.99 -6.56 9.90
CA ASP A 90 13.03 -7.51 9.41
C ASP A 90 12.43 -8.81 8.83
N THR A 91 11.12 -8.94 8.80
CA THR A 91 10.45 -10.15 8.34
C THR A 91 9.88 -9.95 6.94
N PHE A 92 10.57 -10.44 5.90
CA PHE A 92 9.95 -10.49 4.56
C PHE A 92 9.17 -11.79 4.31
N GLU A 93 9.37 -12.83 5.09
CA GLU A 93 8.58 -14.07 5.05
C GLU A 93 7.45 -14.06 6.08
N SER A 94 6.74 -12.95 6.22
CA SER A 94 5.72 -12.72 7.26
C SER A 94 4.60 -13.77 7.23
N VAL A 95 4.21 -14.25 6.04
CA VAL A 95 3.18 -15.29 5.90
C VAL A 95 3.67 -16.62 6.44
N ALA A 96 4.91 -17.02 6.13
CA ALA A 96 5.50 -18.25 6.64
C ALA A 96 5.67 -18.21 8.16
N VAL A 97 6.15 -17.09 8.70
CA VAL A 97 6.28 -16.86 10.14
C VAL A 97 4.92 -16.93 10.83
N GLY A 98 3.90 -16.29 10.25
CA GLY A 98 2.52 -16.33 10.76
C GLY A 98 1.95 -17.75 10.79
N SER A 99 2.16 -18.52 9.73
CA SER A 99 1.74 -19.93 9.65
C SER A 99 2.46 -20.81 10.67
N ALA A 100 3.77 -20.63 10.83
CA ALA A 100 4.57 -21.34 11.84
C ALA A 100 4.10 -21.00 13.27
N ARG A 101 3.77 -19.74 13.54
CA ARG A 101 3.22 -19.28 14.82
C ARG A 101 1.87 -19.91 15.13
N GLN A 102 0.98 -20.02 14.14
CA GLN A 102 -0.29 -20.73 14.28
C GLN A 102 -0.11 -22.23 14.54
N ALA A 103 0.82 -22.88 13.84
CA ALA A 103 1.13 -24.28 14.07
C ALA A 103 1.68 -24.53 15.48
N ALA A 104 2.58 -23.68 15.95
CA ALA A 104 3.10 -23.74 17.31
C ALA A 104 1.99 -23.53 18.35
N TRP A 105 1.09 -22.58 18.12
CA TRP A 105 -0.08 -22.38 18.98
C TRP A 105 -0.98 -23.60 19.04
N ALA A 106 -1.31 -24.19 17.89
CA ALA A 106 -2.12 -25.41 17.85
C ALA A 106 -1.48 -26.59 18.62
N LEU A 107 -0.14 -26.71 18.58
CA LEU A 107 0.61 -27.76 19.25
C LEU A 107 0.70 -27.54 20.77
N THR A 108 0.94 -26.31 21.19
CA THR A 108 1.26 -25.98 22.61
C THR A 108 0.07 -25.44 23.42
N GLY A 109 -1.03 -25.07 22.75
CA GLY A 109 -2.18 -24.40 23.36
C GLY A 109 -1.94 -22.92 23.72
N THR A 110 -0.73 -22.40 23.51
CA THR A 110 -0.34 -21.02 23.83
C THR A 110 0.19 -20.32 22.57
N LEU A 111 -0.35 -19.15 22.26
CA LEU A 111 0.12 -18.34 21.14
C LEU A 111 1.54 -17.83 21.44
N PRO A 112 2.57 -18.22 20.66
CA PRO A 112 3.94 -17.79 20.93
C PRO A 112 4.09 -16.28 20.73
N ASP A 113 4.84 -15.64 21.62
CA ASP A 113 5.31 -14.27 21.44
C ASP A 113 6.68 -14.28 20.74
N TRP A 114 6.64 -14.18 19.42
CA TRP A 114 7.85 -14.09 18.62
C TRP A 114 8.05 -12.63 18.20
N PRO A 115 9.07 -11.96 18.72
CA PRO A 115 9.32 -10.56 18.41
C PRO A 115 9.65 -10.41 16.92
N VAL A 116 9.08 -9.38 16.31
CA VAL A 116 9.41 -8.96 14.96
C VAL A 116 10.20 -7.67 15.05
N PRO A 117 11.53 -7.72 14.80
CA PRO A 117 12.35 -6.51 14.90
C PRO A 117 11.92 -5.45 13.90
N VAL A 118 11.84 -4.20 14.37
CA VAL A 118 11.65 -3.03 13.52
C VAL A 118 13.02 -2.58 13.01
N ILE A 119 13.18 -2.51 11.68
CA ILE A 119 14.41 -2.02 11.03
C ILE A 119 14.43 -0.49 11.02
N SER A 120 13.31 0.12 10.64
CA SER A 120 13.18 1.57 10.53
C SER A 120 11.73 2.02 10.62
N THR A 121 11.55 3.27 11.04
CA THR A 121 10.28 4.00 10.95
C THR A 121 10.51 5.27 10.16
N HIS A 122 9.61 5.57 9.24
CA HIS A 122 9.63 6.75 8.39
C HIS A 122 8.40 7.59 8.68
N GLU A 123 8.61 8.79 9.21
CA GLU A 123 7.54 9.72 9.54
C GLU A 123 7.15 10.55 8.30
N PRO A 124 5.85 10.76 8.04
CA PRO A 124 5.41 11.66 7.00
C PRO A 124 5.68 13.11 7.38
N THR A 125 6.05 13.91 6.40
CA THR A 125 6.09 15.37 6.57
C THR A 125 4.66 15.94 6.44
N GLU A 126 4.45 17.20 6.87
CA GLU A 126 3.19 17.89 6.60
C GLU A 126 2.87 17.99 5.10
N ALA A 127 3.91 18.09 4.25
CA ALA A 127 3.75 18.09 2.81
C ALA A 127 3.25 16.73 2.30
N ASP A 128 3.77 15.62 2.84
CA ASP A 128 3.31 14.27 2.51
C ASP A 128 1.84 14.07 2.90
N GLN A 129 1.45 14.51 4.10
CA GLN A 129 0.08 14.41 4.57
C GLN A 129 -0.92 15.17 3.69
N ARG A 130 -0.56 16.40 3.27
CA ARG A 130 -1.38 17.18 2.33
C ARG A 130 -1.46 16.51 0.96
N ALA A 131 -0.32 16.06 0.42
CA ALA A 131 -0.26 15.40 -0.88
C ALA A 131 -1.07 14.08 -0.88
N ALA A 132 -1.04 13.31 0.21
CA ALA A 132 -1.81 12.09 0.36
C ALA A 132 -3.30 12.33 0.15
N ALA A 133 -3.88 13.35 0.81
CA ALA A 133 -5.29 13.68 0.68
C ALA A 133 -5.67 14.11 -0.76
N GLU A 134 -4.87 14.98 -1.37
CA GLU A 134 -5.12 15.49 -2.74
C GLU A 134 -5.03 14.37 -3.79
N ILE A 135 -4.03 13.50 -3.68
CA ILE A 135 -3.83 12.42 -4.65
C ILE A 135 -4.88 11.31 -4.45
N MET A 136 -5.30 11.02 -3.22
CA MET A 136 -6.39 10.07 -2.98
C MET A 136 -7.69 10.54 -3.65
N GLU A 137 -8.02 11.81 -3.57
CA GLU A 137 -9.19 12.37 -4.26
C GLU A 137 -9.07 12.23 -5.78
N ARG A 138 -7.88 12.47 -6.32
CA ARG A 138 -7.58 12.22 -7.74
C ARG A 138 -7.72 10.75 -8.11
N TYR A 139 -7.22 9.85 -7.27
CA TYR A 139 -7.33 8.41 -7.50
C TYR A 139 -8.79 7.96 -7.55
N ARG A 140 -9.63 8.42 -6.62
CA ARG A 140 -11.07 8.17 -6.62
C ARG A 140 -11.75 8.71 -7.89
N SER A 141 -11.39 9.93 -8.31
CA SER A 141 -11.93 10.51 -9.56
C SER A 141 -11.59 9.66 -10.79
N VAL A 142 -10.39 9.10 -10.85
CA VAL A 142 -9.98 8.16 -11.92
C VAL A 142 -10.78 6.86 -11.84
N LEU A 143 -10.97 6.29 -10.66
CA LEU A 143 -11.79 5.09 -10.46
C LEU A 143 -13.25 5.33 -10.88
N ALA A 144 -13.85 6.44 -10.47
CA ALA A 144 -15.20 6.82 -10.85
C ALA A 144 -15.36 7.01 -12.37
N THR A 145 -14.37 7.64 -13.01
CA THR A 145 -14.41 7.93 -14.45
C THR A 145 -14.29 6.66 -15.30
N HIS A 146 -13.41 5.75 -14.92
CA HIS A 146 -13.05 4.60 -15.76
C HIS A 146 -13.75 3.30 -15.36
N PHE A 147 -14.16 3.18 -14.10
CA PHE A 147 -14.74 1.95 -13.57
C PHE A 147 -16.11 2.15 -12.91
N GLY A 148 -16.56 3.38 -12.74
CA GLY A 148 -17.89 3.69 -12.18
C GLY A 148 -18.02 3.43 -10.65
N VAL A 149 -16.91 3.47 -9.91
CA VAL A 149 -16.84 3.21 -8.46
C VAL A 149 -16.20 4.35 -7.70
#